data_da0df91afa601813adceb017cf8d3d25
#
_entry.id   da0df91afa601813adceb017cf8d3d25
#
_cell.length_a   1.000
_cell.length_b   1.000
_cell.length_c   1.000
_cell.angle_alpha   90.00
_cell.angle_beta   90.00
_cell.angle_gamma   90.00
#
_symmetry.space_group_name_H-M   'P 1'
#
loop_
_entity.id
_entity.type
_entity.pdbx_description
1 polymer ?
#
loop_
_entity_poly.entity_id
_entity_poly.type
_entity_poly.pdbx_seq_one_letter_code
_entity_poly.pdbx_strand_id
1 'polypeptide(L)'
;MPGRCKDNNYDKNIYICEINTDYVNKMNLKNRHMLLWSAIAMLITIVSSCSPDWTGEMMPDYSSGDNGREPEREVVEYTRKVMVLYSAGFNSISSYLKEDIEDLSQGWVPKKRKADDVILVYSHLPKKRGQYSQPTSPVLFQLYADAEGNIVRDTLVTYDAGTISASAGQLNEVLSYVRDTYPARSYGLIFSSHATGYLPGGFYTKPSDYTFNESEESGMFSAGMGGRYIPSPVPYVEPERDPRLPAVKSIGQDALDGMSYEIDLRDFAKAIPMKLDYILFDACLMGGVEVAYELAGKCDVVGFSQAEVLAEGFNYKTLASHLLGNKPKSSPYDVCHDYFVQYDNQFGEYRSATISLIDCNRLETLTEVCKGLFAEYSATIADMSDEGVQQFYTGSHHWFYDLKSILLNAGMTAEEEAELDAALAECIVYKGNTPSFLNTFAIHTFSGFSMYLPGNGNKELDKYYRTLKWNKATGLVK
;
A
#
# COMPACT_ATOMS: atom_id res chain seq x y z
N MET A 1 5.44 30.60 -54.19
CA MET A 1 4.02 30.35 -53.89
C MET A 1 3.98 29.47 -52.67
N PRO A 2 3.32 29.86 -51.56
CA PRO A 2 3.44 29.18 -50.28
C PRO A 2 2.31 28.16 -50.13
N GLY A 3 2.66 26.94 -49.69
CA GLY A 3 1.73 25.88 -49.28
C GLY A 3 1.40 26.00 -47.80
N ARG A 4 0.12 26.04 -47.52
CA ARG A 4 -0.46 26.13 -46.17
C ARG A 4 -0.23 24.84 -45.36
N CYS A 5 0.29 24.99 -44.15
CA CYS A 5 0.15 23.99 -43.11
C CYS A 5 -1.30 23.87 -42.71
N LYS A 6 -1.81 22.65 -42.60
CA LYS A 6 -3.10 22.33 -41.97
C LYS A 6 -2.82 21.88 -40.54
N ASP A 7 -3.49 22.54 -39.62
CA ASP A 7 -3.58 22.18 -38.22
C ASP A 7 -4.19 20.79 -38.06
N ASN A 8 -3.50 19.91 -37.35
CA ASN A 8 -4.09 18.66 -36.84
C ASN A 8 -4.43 18.86 -35.34
N ASN A 9 -5.72 18.96 -35.09
CA ASN A 9 -6.30 18.84 -33.79
C ASN A 9 -6.07 17.44 -33.29
N TYR A 10 -5.37 17.30 -32.16
CA TYR A 10 -5.41 16.12 -31.32
C TYR A 10 -6.52 16.32 -30.28
N ASP A 11 -7.65 15.66 -30.53
CA ASP A 11 -8.74 15.55 -29.56
C ASP A 11 -8.27 14.74 -28.35
N LYS A 12 -8.28 15.39 -27.18
CA LYS A 12 -8.12 14.77 -25.88
C LYS A 12 -9.43 14.08 -25.51
N ASN A 13 -9.48 12.77 -25.56
CA ASN A 13 -10.56 12.00 -24.95
C ASN A 13 -10.40 11.97 -23.42
N ILE A 14 -10.89 13.02 -22.78
CA ILE A 14 -11.17 13.01 -21.35
C ILE A 14 -12.63 12.53 -21.22
N TYR A 15 -12.83 11.29 -20.80
CA TYR A 15 -14.16 10.83 -20.39
C TYR A 15 -14.49 11.43 -19.02
N ILE A 16 -15.01 12.66 -19.04
CA ILE A 16 -15.77 13.21 -17.91
C ILE A 16 -17.17 12.62 -18.06
N CYS A 17 -17.62 11.86 -17.10
CA CYS A 17 -19.00 11.43 -16.99
C CYS A 17 -19.83 12.66 -16.62
N GLU A 18 -20.21 13.48 -17.63
CA GLU A 18 -21.19 14.54 -17.46
C GLU A 18 -22.55 13.86 -17.24
N ILE A 19 -23.04 13.96 -16.01
CA ILE A 19 -24.44 13.67 -15.72
C ILE A 19 -25.27 14.61 -16.60
N ASN A 20 -25.95 14.03 -17.57
CA ASN A 20 -26.75 14.73 -18.55
C ASN A 20 -27.90 15.49 -17.87
N THR A 21 -27.67 16.75 -17.52
CA THR A 21 -28.63 17.63 -16.87
C THR A 21 -29.89 17.88 -17.70
N ASP A 22 -29.85 17.59 -19.00
CA ASP A 22 -31.01 17.72 -19.88
C ASP A 22 -32.09 16.64 -19.65
N TYR A 23 -31.72 15.50 -19.04
CA TYR A 23 -32.70 14.48 -18.70
C TYR A 23 -33.54 14.87 -17.47
N VAL A 24 -32.96 15.59 -16.53
CA VAL A 24 -33.64 16.06 -15.32
C VAL A 24 -34.62 17.22 -15.63
N ASN A 25 -34.33 18.05 -16.63
CA ASN A 25 -35.16 19.19 -17.00
C ASN A 25 -36.40 18.81 -17.85
N LYS A 26 -36.45 17.60 -18.39
CA LYS A 26 -37.59 17.09 -19.18
C LYS A 26 -38.61 16.29 -18.36
N MET A 27 -38.37 16.06 -17.07
CA MET A 27 -39.32 15.35 -16.22
C MET A 27 -40.45 16.29 -15.78
N ASN A 28 -41.70 15.84 -15.99
CA ASN A 28 -42.94 16.55 -15.66
C ASN A 28 -43.02 16.82 -14.13
N LEU A 29 -43.50 18.00 -13.71
CA LEU A 29 -43.54 18.45 -12.30
C LEU A 29 -44.11 17.39 -11.33
N LYS A 30 -45.04 16.55 -11.79
CA LYS A 30 -45.67 15.50 -11.00
C LYS A 30 -44.70 14.40 -10.56
N ASN A 31 -43.70 14.07 -11.39
CA ASN A 31 -42.69 13.05 -11.07
C ASN A 31 -41.60 13.61 -10.13
N ARG A 32 -41.34 14.90 -10.15
CA ARG A 32 -40.41 15.56 -9.20
C ARG A 32 -40.92 15.49 -7.77
N HIS A 33 -42.22 15.71 -7.56
CA HIS A 33 -42.83 15.61 -6.24
C HIS A 33 -42.82 14.17 -5.69
N MET A 34 -43.03 13.17 -6.56
CA MET A 34 -43.05 11.77 -6.13
C MET A 34 -41.65 11.28 -5.66
N LEU A 35 -40.57 11.73 -6.31
CA LEU A 35 -39.20 11.44 -5.88
C LEU A 35 -38.81 12.15 -4.56
N LEU A 36 -39.30 13.41 -4.36
CA LEU A 36 -39.06 14.10 -3.08
C LEU A 36 -39.81 13.44 -1.91
N TRP A 37 -41.05 12.98 -2.13
CA TRP A 37 -41.85 12.30 -1.09
C TRP A 37 -41.31 10.90 -0.76
N SER A 38 -40.75 10.17 -1.72
CA SER A 38 -40.10 8.88 -1.47
C SER A 38 -38.79 9.05 -0.67
N ALA A 39 -38.01 10.10 -0.93
CA ALA A 39 -36.81 10.40 -0.14
C ALA A 39 -37.13 10.85 1.30
N ILE A 40 -38.21 11.62 1.49
CA ILE A 40 -38.68 12.07 2.82
C ILE A 40 -39.29 10.87 3.59
N ALA A 41 -40.02 9.97 2.93
CA ALA A 41 -40.57 8.76 3.56
C ALA A 41 -39.46 7.78 4.01
N MET A 42 -38.36 7.67 3.25
CA MET A 42 -37.17 6.88 3.66
C MET A 42 -36.43 7.49 4.85
N LEU A 43 -36.39 8.81 4.98
CA LEU A 43 -35.77 9.45 6.14
C LEU A 43 -36.60 9.29 7.43
N ILE A 44 -37.93 9.18 7.35
CA ILE A 44 -38.82 9.06 8.51
C ILE A 44 -38.84 7.62 9.06
N THR A 45 -38.56 6.60 8.23
CA THR A 45 -38.51 5.18 8.68
C THR A 45 -37.22 4.82 9.43
N ILE A 46 -36.16 5.62 9.32
CA ILE A 46 -34.88 5.36 10.02
C ILE A 46 -34.90 5.89 11.48
N VAL A 47 -35.84 6.74 11.83
CA VAL A 47 -35.89 7.37 13.19
C VAL A 47 -36.87 6.63 14.14
N SER A 48 -37.57 5.57 13.70
CA SER A 48 -38.65 4.96 14.47
C SER A 48 -38.38 3.55 15.02
N SER A 49 -37.14 3.08 15.05
CA SER A 49 -36.82 1.74 15.61
C SER A 49 -35.65 1.78 16.59
N CYS A 50 -35.82 2.46 17.73
CA CYS A 50 -35.05 2.19 18.94
C CYS A 50 -35.85 2.69 20.15
N SER A 51 -36.68 1.85 20.70
CA SER A 51 -37.14 1.92 22.08
C SER A 51 -36.76 0.61 22.78
N PRO A 52 -35.83 0.59 23.70
CA PRO A 52 -35.75 -0.49 24.66
C PRO A 52 -36.68 -0.14 25.84
N ASP A 53 -37.64 -1.03 26.12
CA ASP A 53 -38.39 -1.06 27.35
C ASP A 53 -37.41 -1.20 28.54
N TRP A 54 -37.36 -0.18 29.39
CA TRP A 54 -36.71 -0.24 30.68
C TRP A 54 -37.79 -0.26 31.74
N THR A 55 -38.11 -1.45 32.22
CA THR A 55 -38.88 -1.65 33.47
C THR A 55 -37.97 -1.34 34.65
N GLY A 56 -38.50 -0.48 35.53
CA GLY A 56 -37.77 0.14 36.59
C GLY A 56 -37.20 -0.83 37.64
N GLU A 57 -36.00 -0.56 38.05
CA GLU A 57 -35.53 -0.83 39.40
C GLU A 57 -35.15 0.49 40.09
N MET A 58 -35.66 0.67 41.30
CA MET A 58 -35.49 1.85 42.13
C MET A 58 -34.00 2.12 42.40
N MET A 59 -33.56 3.32 42.10
CA MET A 59 -32.31 3.86 42.63
C MET A 59 -32.45 4.14 44.13
N PRO A 60 -31.46 3.79 44.94
CA PRO A 60 -31.42 4.25 46.35
C PRO A 60 -31.07 5.75 46.37
N ASP A 61 -31.87 6.48 47.19
CA ASP A 61 -31.66 7.89 47.49
C ASP A 61 -30.37 8.08 48.31
N TYR A 62 -29.37 8.72 47.73
CA TYR A 62 -28.17 9.21 48.41
C TYR A 62 -28.21 10.74 48.48
N SER A 63 -29.04 11.24 49.43
CA SER A 63 -28.90 12.58 49.92
C SER A 63 -28.02 12.58 51.17
N SER A 64 -26.74 12.76 51.04
CA SER A 64 -25.90 13.37 52.07
C SER A 64 -24.56 13.79 51.51
N GLY A 65 -24.23 15.06 51.74
CA GLY A 65 -23.11 15.77 51.15
C GLY A 65 -21.75 15.15 51.36
N ASP A 66 -21.03 15.17 50.32
CA ASP A 66 -19.56 15.26 50.39
C ASP A 66 -19.10 16.11 49.21
N ASN A 67 -18.28 17.13 49.47
CA ASN A 67 -17.62 17.95 48.49
C ASN A 67 -16.51 17.14 47.82
N GLY A 68 -16.89 16.09 47.13
CA GLY A 68 -16.00 15.32 46.25
C GLY A 68 -15.75 16.08 44.98
N ARG A 69 -14.54 16.63 44.82
CA ARG A 69 -14.01 16.98 43.50
C ARG A 69 -14.26 15.80 42.57
N GLU A 70 -15.04 15.99 41.51
CA GLU A 70 -15.05 15.05 40.39
C GLU A 70 -13.60 14.82 40.00
N PRO A 71 -13.15 13.55 39.83
CA PRO A 71 -11.81 13.32 39.29
C PRO A 71 -11.74 14.04 37.95
N GLU A 72 -10.82 14.98 37.84
CA GLU A 72 -10.49 15.61 36.56
C GLU A 72 -10.29 14.49 35.56
N ARG A 73 -11.24 14.29 34.64
CA ARG A 73 -11.05 13.39 33.51
C ARG A 73 -9.86 13.95 32.77
N GLU A 74 -8.77 13.23 32.82
CA GLU A 74 -7.58 13.50 32.04
C GLU A 74 -8.04 13.63 30.59
N VAL A 75 -8.07 14.86 30.07
CA VAL A 75 -8.42 15.11 28.66
C VAL A 75 -7.24 14.58 27.86
N VAL A 76 -7.37 13.35 27.38
CA VAL A 76 -6.41 12.78 26.45
C VAL A 76 -6.44 13.65 25.19
N GLU A 77 -5.40 14.45 25.02
CA GLU A 77 -5.23 15.31 23.83
C GLU A 77 -4.90 14.40 22.65
N TYR A 78 -5.90 14.05 21.85
CA TYR A 78 -5.71 13.21 20.67
C TYR A 78 -5.07 14.03 19.54
N THR A 79 -3.97 13.52 19.01
CA THR A 79 -3.39 13.94 17.74
C THR A 79 -4.44 13.72 16.62
N ARG A 80 -4.54 14.65 15.68
CA ARG A 80 -5.48 14.50 14.56
C ARG A 80 -5.01 13.43 13.60
N LYS A 81 -3.77 13.54 13.11
CA LYS A 81 -3.18 12.61 12.15
C LYS A 81 -1.72 12.30 12.51
N VAL A 82 -1.35 11.06 12.38
CA VAL A 82 0.04 10.61 12.46
C VAL A 82 0.43 9.96 11.15
N MET A 83 1.44 10.51 10.50
CA MET A 83 2.09 9.92 9.33
C MET A 83 3.41 9.28 9.78
N VAL A 84 3.57 8.01 9.48
CA VAL A 84 4.80 7.25 9.73
C VAL A 84 5.50 6.98 8.40
N LEU A 85 6.73 7.47 8.24
CA LEU A 85 7.64 6.99 7.20
C LEU A 85 8.51 5.90 7.81
N TYR A 86 8.34 4.66 7.36
CA TYR A 86 9.19 3.53 7.73
C TYR A 86 10.21 3.29 6.61
N SER A 87 11.43 3.83 6.78
CA SER A 87 12.51 3.80 5.81
C SER A 87 13.54 2.72 6.21
N ALA A 88 13.36 1.49 5.68
CA ALA A 88 14.24 0.36 5.91
C ALA A 88 15.33 0.32 4.82
N GLY A 89 16.40 1.06 5.05
CA GLY A 89 17.43 1.37 4.06
C GLY A 89 18.81 0.79 4.34
N PHE A 90 18.95 -0.26 5.16
CA PHE A 90 20.24 -0.94 5.35
C PHE A 90 20.57 -1.85 4.17
N ASN A 91 20.57 -1.27 2.95
CA ASN A 91 20.64 -1.97 1.67
C ASN A 91 21.23 -1.06 0.56
N SER A 92 21.17 -1.54 -0.69
CA SER A 92 21.80 -0.89 -1.85
C SER A 92 21.16 0.45 -2.27
N ILE A 93 19.93 0.75 -1.84
CA ILE A 93 19.25 2.03 -2.12
C ILE A 93 19.37 3.07 -0.99
N SER A 94 20.21 2.81 0.00
CA SER A 94 20.35 3.66 1.20
C SER A 94 20.58 5.16 0.91
N SER A 95 21.26 5.50 -0.20
CA SER A 95 21.48 6.90 -0.59
C SER A 95 20.20 7.60 -1.01
N TYR A 96 19.33 6.91 -1.74
CA TYR A 96 18.03 7.43 -2.16
C TYR A 96 17.09 7.59 -0.98
N LEU A 97 17.01 6.58 -0.10
CA LEU A 97 16.18 6.67 1.11
C LEU A 97 16.63 7.79 2.05
N LYS A 98 17.93 8.10 2.07
CA LYS A 98 18.43 9.28 2.77
C LYS A 98 17.94 10.56 2.11
N GLU A 99 17.98 10.65 0.79
CA GLU A 99 17.51 11.81 0.03
C GLU A 99 15.99 12.00 0.18
N ASP A 100 15.21 10.91 0.18
CA ASP A 100 13.76 10.93 0.47
C ASP A 100 13.45 11.64 1.80
N ILE A 101 14.22 11.33 2.86
CA ILE A 101 14.06 11.97 4.19
C ILE A 101 14.48 13.46 4.15
N GLU A 102 15.53 13.80 3.40
CA GLU A 102 15.92 15.21 3.20
C GLU A 102 14.83 15.98 2.45
N ASP A 103 14.28 15.41 1.39
CA ASP A 103 13.21 16.01 0.59
C ASP A 103 11.90 16.15 1.40
N LEU A 104 11.54 15.15 2.21
CA LEU A 104 10.42 15.26 3.15
C LEU A 104 10.63 16.45 4.12
N SER A 105 11.86 16.67 4.57
CA SER A 105 12.21 17.78 5.46
C SER A 105 12.12 19.15 4.78
N GLN A 106 12.26 19.20 3.45
CA GLN A 106 12.13 20.44 2.64
C GLN A 106 10.67 20.74 2.28
N GLY A 107 9.78 19.77 2.42
CA GLY A 107 8.36 19.92 2.18
C GLY A 107 7.61 20.58 3.33
N TRP A 108 6.30 20.34 3.38
CA TRP A 108 5.48 20.78 4.50
C TRP A 108 5.79 19.95 5.76
N VAL A 109 6.07 20.61 6.88
CA VAL A 109 6.24 19.98 8.19
C VAL A 109 5.39 20.69 9.26
N PRO A 110 4.99 19.98 10.34
CA PRO A 110 4.32 20.60 11.48
C PRO A 110 5.17 21.72 12.10
N LYS A 111 4.55 22.84 12.52
CA LYS A 111 5.26 24.03 13.03
C LYS A 111 5.62 23.96 14.51
N LYS A 112 5.46 22.84 15.17
CA LYS A 112 5.83 22.59 16.56
C LYS A 112 5.78 21.09 16.86
N ARG A 113 6.50 20.68 17.92
CA ARG A 113 6.55 19.29 18.37
C ARG A 113 5.15 18.75 18.74
N LYS A 114 4.37 19.49 19.52
CA LYS A 114 2.97 19.16 19.89
C LYS A 114 2.00 19.83 18.91
N ALA A 115 1.91 19.30 17.72
CA ALA A 115 0.97 19.75 16.70
C ALA A 115 -0.19 18.76 16.56
N ASP A 116 -1.28 19.20 15.92
CA ASP A 116 -2.42 18.33 15.60
C ASP A 116 -2.03 17.22 14.63
N ASP A 117 -1.06 17.48 13.77
CA ASP A 117 -0.50 16.52 12.83
C ASP A 117 0.95 16.23 13.17
N VAL A 118 1.35 14.97 13.09
CA VAL A 118 2.68 14.49 13.48
C VAL A 118 3.31 13.71 12.33
N ILE A 119 4.59 13.99 12.07
CA ILE A 119 5.44 13.19 11.18
C ILE A 119 6.43 12.43 12.04
N LEU A 120 6.41 11.10 11.93
CA LEU A 120 7.36 10.19 12.55
C LEU A 120 8.15 9.49 11.45
N VAL A 121 9.46 9.42 11.62
CA VAL A 121 10.36 8.77 10.66
C VAL A 121 11.17 7.71 11.39
N TYR A 122 10.97 6.45 11.01
CA TYR A 122 11.89 5.37 11.32
C TYR A 122 12.92 5.29 10.19
N SER A 123 14.21 5.33 10.52
CA SER A 123 15.30 5.30 9.55
C SER A 123 16.40 4.34 9.98
N HIS A 124 16.75 3.44 9.08
CA HIS A 124 17.90 2.54 9.23
C HIS A 124 18.78 2.61 7.98
N LEU A 125 19.96 3.17 8.11
CA LEU A 125 20.87 3.39 6.99
C LEU A 125 22.29 2.92 7.36
N PRO A 126 23.04 2.28 6.44
CA PRO A 126 24.47 2.01 6.66
C PRO A 126 25.27 3.30 6.73
N LYS A 127 26.45 3.29 7.36
CA LYS A 127 27.36 4.46 7.38
C LYS A 127 27.73 4.94 5.98
N LYS A 128 27.94 3.98 5.07
CA LYS A 128 28.16 4.21 3.64
C LYS A 128 27.52 3.07 2.85
N ARG A 129 27.01 3.37 1.66
CA ARG A 129 26.52 2.35 0.72
C ARG A 129 27.58 1.28 0.52
N GLY A 130 27.17 0.00 0.56
CA GLY A 130 28.07 -1.16 0.44
C GLY A 130 28.78 -1.57 1.72
N GLN A 131 28.64 -0.84 2.84
CA GLN A 131 29.25 -1.18 4.15
C GLN A 131 28.24 -1.90 5.05
N TYR A 132 27.77 -3.08 4.64
CA TYR A 132 26.75 -3.83 5.39
C TYR A 132 27.31 -4.74 6.49
N SER A 133 28.63 -4.93 6.55
CA SER A 133 29.31 -5.63 7.65
C SER A 133 29.46 -4.80 8.93
N GLN A 134 29.09 -3.53 8.89
CA GLN A 134 29.16 -2.63 10.05
C GLN A 134 27.75 -2.22 10.46
N PRO A 135 27.12 -2.92 11.43
CA PRO A 135 25.78 -2.59 11.86
C PRO A 135 25.69 -1.15 12.38
N THR A 136 24.55 -0.52 12.13
CA THR A 136 24.21 0.82 12.63
C THR A 136 22.91 0.75 13.41
N SER A 137 22.73 1.68 14.34
CA SER A 137 21.51 1.78 15.14
C SER A 137 20.41 2.46 14.34
N PRO A 138 19.27 1.81 14.09
CA PRO A 138 18.09 2.50 13.58
C PRO A 138 17.60 3.54 14.58
N VAL A 139 16.94 4.58 14.06
CA VAL A 139 16.35 5.65 14.88
C VAL A 139 14.90 5.88 14.49
N LEU A 140 14.07 6.16 15.49
CA LEU A 140 12.76 6.77 15.30
C LEU A 140 12.83 8.22 15.77
N PHE A 141 12.47 9.16 14.91
CA PHE A 141 12.46 10.58 15.26
C PHE A 141 11.18 11.27 14.80
N GLN A 142 10.82 12.35 15.48
CA GLN A 142 9.76 13.24 15.06
C GLN A 142 10.34 14.38 14.23
N LEU A 143 9.68 14.70 13.11
CA LEU A 143 10.08 15.78 12.20
C LEU A 143 9.09 16.95 12.33
N TYR A 144 9.61 18.14 12.65
CA TYR A 144 8.83 19.38 12.74
C TYR A 144 9.73 20.62 12.56
N ALA A 145 9.11 21.80 12.42
CA ALA A 145 9.84 23.08 12.48
C ALA A 145 9.68 23.69 13.88
N ASP A 146 10.77 24.28 14.39
CA ASP A 146 10.73 25.05 15.63
C ASP A 146 10.09 26.46 15.45
N ALA A 147 10.10 27.27 16.49
CA ALA A 147 9.50 28.60 16.46
C ALA A 147 10.23 29.57 15.50
N GLU A 148 11.50 29.33 15.25
CA GLU A 148 12.36 30.07 14.33
C GLU A 148 12.24 29.59 12.89
N GLY A 149 11.55 28.45 12.67
CA GLY A 149 11.37 27.81 11.34
C GLY A 149 12.47 26.83 10.96
N ASN A 150 13.38 26.51 11.89
CA ASN A 150 14.41 25.49 11.63
C ASN A 150 13.81 24.09 11.69
N ILE A 151 14.27 23.23 10.79
CA ILE A 151 13.84 21.81 10.77
C ILE A 151 14.51 21.06 11.92
N VAL A 152 13.70 20.43 12.75
CA VAL A 152 14.11 19.62 13.89
C VAL A 152 13.82 18.15 13.62
N ARG A 153 14.82 17.30 13.83
CA ARG A 153 14.72 15.83 13.88
C ARG A 153 14.93 15.41 15.33
N ASP A 154 13.84 15.34 16.09
CA ASP A 154 13.85 15.01 17.51
C ASP A 154 13.85 13.50 17.70
N THR A 155 15.00 12.93 18.04
CA THR A 155 15.16 11.48 18.24
C THR A 155 14.36 11.01 19.44
N LEU A 156 13.41 10.12 19.21
CA LEU A 156 12.52 9.53 20.21
C LEU A 156 13.06 8.20 20.73
N VAL A 157 13.53 7.35 19.82
CA VAL A 157 14.08 6.02 20.13
C VAL A 157 15.32 5.78 19.27
N THR A 158 16.36 5.22 19.89
CA THR A 158 17.50 4.63 19.21
C THR A 158 17.49 3.13 19.50
N TYR A 159 17.47 2.33 18.44
CA TYR A 159 17.44 0.87 18.55
C TYR A 159 18.85 0.29 18.56
N ASP A 160 18.99 -0.98 18.94
CA ASP A 160 20.28 -1.68 18.94
C ASP A 160 20.87 -1.77 17.52
N ALA A 161 22.18 -1.71 17.40
CA ALA A 161 22.86 -1.74 16.10
C ALA A 161 22.66 -3.06 15.32
N GLY A 162 22.29 -4.15 15.99
CA GLY A 162 21.96 -5.45 15.34
C GLY A 162 20.48 -5.58 14.93
N THR A 163 19.70 -4.52 15.02
CA THR A 163 18.26 -4.56 14.68
C THR A 163 18.05 -4.82 13.19
N ILE A 164 17.19 -5.78 12.87
CA ILE A 164 16.74 -6.09 11.51
C ILE A 164 15.47 -5.29 11.23
N SER A 165 15.55 -4.27 10.40
CA SER A 165 14.41 -3.40 10.05
C SER A 165 13.42 -4.11 9.12
N ALA A 166 13.92 -4.99 8.24
CA ALA A 166 13.09 -5.84 7.40
C ALA A 166 12.55 -7.05 8.18
N SER A 167 11.88 -6.79 9.33
CA SER A 167 11.26 -7.83 10.16
C SER A 167 9.91 -7.40 10.71
N ALA A 168 8.99 -8.36 10.82
CA ALA A 168 7.67 -8.14 11.42
C ALA A 168 7.77 -7.67 12.87
N GLY A 169 8.76 -8.17 13.61
CA GLY A 169 9.01 -7.78 15.00
C GLY A 169 9.34 -6.30 15.11
N GLN A 170 10.28 -5.80 14.31
CA GLN A 170 10.68 -4.39 14.34
C GLN A 170 9.57 -3.47 13.86
N LEU A 171 8.86 -3.84 12.78
CA LEU A 171 7.70 -3.08 12.31
C LEU A 171 6.62 -2.97 13.39
N ASN A 172 6.30 -4.09 14.06
CA ASN A 172 5.33 -4.09 15.15
C ASN A 172 5.78 -3.24 16.34
N GLU A 173 7.06 -3.32 16.73
CA GLU A 173 7.62 -2.52 17.84
C GLU A 173 7.48 -1.01 17.56
N VAL A 174 7.86 -0.58 16.35
CA VAL A 174 7.76 0.84 15.94
C VAL A 174 6.28 1.29 15.91
N LEU A 175 5.41 0.53 15.25
CA LEU A 175 4.00 0.92 15.13
C LEU A 175 3.26 0.84 16.48
N SER A 176 3.61 -0.09 17.37
CA SER A 176 3.07 -0.14 18.72
C SER A 176 3.51 1.07 19.55
N TYR A 177 4.81 1.44 19.48
CA TYR A 177 5.28 2.68 20.10
C TYR A 177 4.51 3.91 19.60
N VAL A 178 4.30 4.00 18.27
CA VAL A 178 3.52 5.09 17.67
C VAL A 178 2.09 5.13 18.22
N ARG A 179 1.38 4.01 18.21
CA ARG A 179 0.01 3.89 18.73
C ARG A 179 -0.08 4.33 20.19
N ASP A 180 0.87 3.86 21.02
CA ASP A 180 0.80 4.02 22.46
C ASP A 180 1.29 5.42 22.92
N THR A 181 2.21 6.04 22.15
CA THR A 181 2.79 7.36 22.49
C THR A 181 2.06 8.52 21.80
N TYR A 182 1.48 8.28 20.62
CA TYR A 182 0.79 9.28 19.81
C TYR A 182 -0.64 8.82 19.51
N PRO A 183 -1.54 8.74 20.51
CA PRO A 183 -2.94 8.37 20.26
C PRO A 183 -3.55 9.37 19.28
N ALA A 184 -4.06 8.88 18.15
CA ALA A 184 -4.54 9.72 17.06
C ALA A 184 -5.88 9.23 16.51
N ARG A 185 -6.57 10.11 15.78
CA ARG A 185 -7.80 9.76 15.04
C ARG A 185 -7.51 9.07 13.71
N SER A 186 -6.32 9.29 13.17
CA SER A 186 -5.90 8.84 11.84
C SER A 186 -4.42 8.45 11.87
N TYR A 187 -4.12 7.27 11.37
CA TYR A 187 -2.75 6.79 11.18
C TYR A 187 -2.52 6.42 9.73
N GLY A 188 -1.39 6.81 9.19
CA GLY A 188 -0.95 6.41 7.86
C GLY A 188 0.50 5.93 7.87
N LEU A 189 0.79 4.94 7.02
CA LEU A 189 2.11 4.36 6.86
C LEU A 189 2.60 4.56 5.42
N ILE A 190 3.79 5.13 5.28
CA ILE A 190 4.60 5.05 4.07
C ILE A 190 5.70 4.04 4.37
N PHE A 191 5.75 2.95 3.60
CA PHE A 191 6.79 1.94 3.70
C PHE A 191 7.74 2.10 2.52
N SER A 192 8.98 2.54 2.79
CA SER A 192 10.00 2.77 1.77
C SER A 192 11.17 1.83 2.01
N SER A 193 11.36 0.92 1.08
CA SER A 193 12.43 -0.09 1.05
C SER A 193 12.44 -0.79 -0.31
N HIS A 194 13.27 -1.80 -0.45
CA HIS A 194 13.02 -2.84 -1.44
C HIS A 194 11.76 -3.65 -1.12
N ALA A 195 11.15 -4.30 -2.12
CA ALA A 195 10.07 -5.28 -1.94
C ALA A 195 9.96 -6.25 -3.12
N THR A 196 9.34 -7.41 -2.86
CA THR A 196 9.11 -8.50 -3.82
C THR A 196 7.65 -8.94 -3.85
N GLY A 197 6.72 -8.03 -3.52
CA GLY A 197 5.29 -8.29 -3.57
C GLY A 197 4.85 -9.42 -2.65
N TYR A 198 4.19 -10.41 -3.22
CA TYR A 198 3.70 -11.59 -2.50
C TYR A 198 4.74 -12.72 -2.39
N LEU A 199 5.91 -12.59 -3.01
CA LEU A 199 6.92 -13.66 -2.96
C LEU A 199 7.38 -13.89 -1.52
N PRO A 200 7.55 -15.16 -1.09
CA PRO A 200 8.07 -15.46 0.23
C PRO A 200 9.53 -15.07 0.35
N GLY A 201 9.96 -14.72 1.56
CA GLY A 201 11.35 -14.36 1.83
C GLY A 201 12.34 -15.40 1.33
N GLY A 202 13.40 -14.96 0.66
CA GLY A 202 14.44 -15.79 0.08
C GLY A 202 14.12 -16.42 -1.28
N PHE A 203 12.86 -16.42 -1.71
CA PHE A 203 12.49 -17.00 -3.01
C PHE A 203 13.13 -16.25 -4.18
N TYR A 204 13.08 -14.93 -4.16
CA TYR A 204 13.59 -14.11 -5.24
C TYR A 204 15.09 -14.30 -5.49
N THR A 205 15.88 -14.43 -4.42
CA THR A 205 17.33 -14.56 -4.49
C THR A 205 17.78 -15.92 -5.06
N LYS A 206 17.04 -17.00 -4.74
CA LYS A 206 17.34 -18.37 -5.17
C LYS A 206 16.06 -19.17 -5.41
N PRO A 207 15.33 -18.93 -6.50
CA PRO A 207 14.07 -19.62 -6.78
C PRO A 207 14.21 -21.15 -6.87
N SER A 208 15.35 -21.64 -7.43
CA SER A 208 15.61 -23.08 -7.57
C SER A 208 15.88 -23.80 -6.26
N ASP A 209 16.41 -23.10 -5.26
CA ASP A 209 16.80 -23.66 -3.98
C ASP A 209 15.71 -23.46 -2.91
N TYR A 210 14.67 -22.71 -3.24
CA TYR A 210 13.59 -22.45 -2.31
C TYR A 210 12.76 -23.70 -2.05
N THR A 211 12.52 -23.99 -0.77
CA THR A 211 11.64 -25.06 -0.30
C THR A 211 10.66 -24.49 0.70
N PHE A 212 9.38 -24.61 0.43
CA PHE A 212 8.35 -24.17 1.35
C PHE A 212 8.21 -25.14 2.52
N ASN A 213 8.32 -24.63 3.72
CA ASN A 213 8.18 -25.40 4.94
C ASN A 213 6.88 -25.04 5.65
N GLU A 214 5.88 -25.93 5.59
CA GLU A 214 4.58 -25.70 6.23
C GLU A 214 4.67 -25.51 7.76
N SER A 215 5.71 -26.04 8.41
CA SER A 215 5.91 -25.85 9.84
C SER A 215 6.33 -24.43 10.22
N GLU A 216 6.83 -23.64 9.27
CA GLU A 216 7.12 -22.21 9.43
C GLU A 216 5.87 -21.34 9.28
N GLU A 217 4.73 -21.91 8.83
CA GLU A 217 3.43 -21.23 8.77
C GLU A 217 2.94 -20.78 10.17
N SER A 218 3.37 -21.48 11.20
CA SER A 218 3.25 -21.05 12.58
C SER A 218 4.47 -20.25 13.02
N GLY A 219 4.70 -19.07 12.41
CA GLY A 219 5.71 -18.13 12.90
C GLY A 219 5.57 -18.01 14.41
N MET A 220 6.25 -18.88 15.16
CA MET A 220 6.23 -18.87 16.60
C MET A 220 6.81 -17.54 17.02
N PHE A 221 5.93 -16.64 17.49
CA PHE A 221 6.34 -15.64 18.45
C PHE A 221 7.06 -16.40 19.54
N SER A 222 8.38 -16.45 19.46
CA SER A 222 9.20 -17.09 20.47
C SER A 222 9.00 -16.29 21.76
N ALA A 223 8.13 -16.75 22.61
CA ALA A 223 7.75 -16.12 23.88
C ALA A 223 8.93 -15.96 24.86
N GLY A 224 10.14 -16.37 24.47
CA GLY A 224 11.35 -16.37 25.30
C GLY A 224 12.32 -15.23 25.08
N MET A 225 12.16 -14.42 23.99
CA MET A 225 13.07 -13.30 23.69
C MET A 225 12.32 -12.02 23.31
N GLY A 226 11.32 -11.63 24.06
CA GLY A 226 10.65 -10.34 23.83
C GLY A 226 9.75 -10.28 22.57
N GLY A 227 9.35 -11.43 22.02
CA GLY A 227 8.35 -11.48 20.92
C GLY A 227 8.84 -11.00 19.55
N ARG A 228 10.14 -10.88 19.33
CA ARG A 228 10.71 -10.42 18.04
C ARG A 228 10.75 -11.59 17.07
N TYR A 229 9.89 -11.54 16.03
CA TYR A 229 10.03 -12.40 14.86
C TYR A 229 11.13 -11.83 13.95
N ILE A 230 12.19 -12.59 13.76
CA ILE A 230 13.27 -12.29 12.81
C ILE A 230 13.16 -13.31 11.68
N PRO A 231 13.03 -12.90 10.42
CA PRO A 231 12.99 -13.81 9.29
C PRO A 231 14.29 -14.62 9.20
N SER A 232 14.21 -15.81 8.62
CA SER A 232 15.40 -16.62 8.34
C SER A 232 16.31 -15.86 7.36
N PRO A 233 17.61 -15.72 7.67
CA PRO A 233 18.53 -15.04 6.77
C PRO A 233 18.83 -15.89 5.53
N VAL A 234 18.96 -15.21 4.39
CA VAL A 234 19.48 -15.79 3.15
C VAL A 234 20.78 -15.08 2.76
N PRO A 235 21.68 -15.71 1.98
CA PRO A 235 22.89 -15.03 1.52
C PRO A 235 22.52 -13.76 0.74
N TYR A 236 23.18 -12.65 1.09
CA TYR A 236 23.00 -11.39 0.35
C TYR A 236 23.61 -11.51 -1.05
N VAL A 237 22.83 -11.18 -2.05
CA VAL A 237 23.28 -11.08 -3.44
C VAL A 237 22.99 -9.66 -3.90
N GLU A 238 24.03 -8.92 -4.31
CA GLU A 238 23.84 -7.61 -4.91
C GLU A 238 23.01 -7.78 -6.20
N PRO A 239 21.90 -7.09 -6.37
CA PRO A 239 21.10 -7.20 -7.57
C PRO A 239 21.90 -6.86 -8.84
N GLU A 240 21.87 -7.74 -9.83
CA GLU A 240 22.43 -7.42 -11.14
C GLU A 240 21.68 -6.23 -11.73
N ARG A 241 22.46 -5.27 -12.22
CA ARG A 241 21.90 -4.01 -12.72
C ARG A 241 22.63 -3.57 -13.97
N ASP A 242 21.87 -3.25 -15.01
CA ASP A 242 22.43 -2.50 -16.15
C ASP A 242 22.69 -1.05 -15.69
N PRO A 243 23.98 -0.61 -15.66
CA PRO A 243 24.32 0.73 -15.20
C PRO A 243 23.81 1.84 -16.12
N ARG A 244 23.28 1.50 -17.30
CA ARG A 244 22.69 2.42 -18.27
C ARG A 244 21.22 2.75 -17.95
N LEU A 245 20.54 1.90 -17.17
CA LEU A 245 19.16 2.09 -16.78
C LEU A 245 19.07 2.85 -15.44
N PRO A 246 17.98 3.61 -15.22
CA PRO A 246 17.68 4.22 -13.92
C PRO A 246 17.73 3.19 -12.79
N ALA A 247 18.08 3.66 -11.59
CA ALA A 247 18.01 2.82 -10.41
C ALA A 247 16.56 2.53 -10.04
N VAL A 248 16.30 1.31 -9.56
CA VAL A 248 15.00 0.87 -9.06
C VAL A 248 15.13 0.36 -7.63
N LYS A 249 14.01 0.37 -6.88
CA LYS A 249 13.92 -0.12 -5.50
C LYS A 249 13.69 -1.65 -5.47
N SER A 250 14.43 -2.43 -6.29
CA SER A 250 14.21 -3.87 -6.42
C SER A 250 14.84 -4.67 -5.26
N ILE A 251 14.06 -5.56 -4.63
CA ILE A 251 14.35 -6.55 -3.58
C ILE A 251 14.40 -5.97 -2.16
N GLY A 252 13.38 -6.30 -1.33
CA GLY A 252 13.27 -5.89 0.08
C GLY A 252 14.24 -6.62 0.99
N GLN A 253 15.36 -5.98 1.34
CA GLN A 253 16.41 -6.60 2.12
C GLN A 253 17.01 -5.63 3.12
N ASP A 254 17.19 -6.11 4.37
CA ASP A 254 18.27 -5.61 5.20
C ASP A 254 19.49 -6.49 4.95
N ALA A 255 20.56 -5.92 4.41
CA ALA A 255 21.82 -6.61 4.18
C ALA A 255 22.70 -6.45 5.43
N LEU A 256 22.91 -7.52 6.18
CA LEU A 256 23.75 -7.51 7.39
C LEU A 256 24.70 -8.69 7.38
N ASP A 257 26.00 -8.43 7.50
CA ASP A 257 27.07 -9.43 7.58
C ASP A 257 27.04 -10.48 6.42
N GLY A 258 26.74 -10.01 5.20
CA GLY A 258 26.64 -10.88 4.01
C GLY A 258 25.37 -11.71 3.95
N MET A 259 24.44 -11.46 4.85
CA MET A 259 23.10 -12.07 4.87
C MET A 259 22.04 -11.01 4.55
N SER A 260 20.91 -11.45 4.03
CA SER A 260 19.76 -10.63 3.76
C SER A 260 18.55 -11.11 4.55
N TYR A 261 17.72 -10.17 4.96
CA TYR A 261 16.50 -10.42 5.72
C TYR A 261 15.34 -9.78 4.98
N GLU A 262 14.27 -10.53 4.80
CA GLU A 262 13.08 -10.12 4.05
C GLU A 262 11.84 -10.38 4.91
N ILE A 263 10.88 -9.45 4.91
CA ILE A 263 9.63 -9.62 5.63
C ILE A 263 8.59 -10.31 4.74
N ASP A 264 8.05 -11.43 5.20
CA ASP A 264 6.93 -12.12 4.54
C ASP A 264 5.67 -11.24 4.58
N LEU A 265 4.89 -11.22 3.49
CA LEU A 265 3.68 -10.40 3.36
C LEU A 265 2.66 -10.68 4.48
N ARG A 266 2.47 -11.97 4.84
CA ARG A 266 1.53 -12.37 5.90
C ARG A 266 1.96 -11.84 7.27
N ASP A 267 3.28 -11.84 7.52
CA ASP A 267 3.86 -11.36 8.76
C ASP A 267 3.90 -9.83 8.80
N PHE A 268 4.12 -9.17 7.65
CA PHE A 268 3.94 -7.72 7.52
C PHE A 268 2.51 -7.31 7.93
N ALA A 269 1.50 -7.99 7.40
CA ALA A 269 0.10 -7.71 7.74
C ALA A 269 -0.20 -7.96 9.23
N LYS A 270 0.34 -9.06 9.83
CA LYS A 270 0.20 -9.34 11.26
C LYS A 270 0.88 -8.31 12.15
N ALA A 271 2.02 -7.76 11.70
CA ALA A 271 2.81 -6.79 12.45
C ALA A 271 2.10 -5.45 12.69
N ILE A 272 1.06 -5.13 11.91
CA ILE A 272 0.31 -3.88 12.05
C ILE A 272 -0.66 -3.97 13.25
N PRO A 273 -0.40 -3.22 14.37
CA PRO A 273 -1.14 -3.39 15.63
C PRO A 273 -2.40 -2.51 15.75
N MET A 274 -2.65 -1.62 14.78
CA MET A 274 -3.82 -0.75 14.72
C MET A 274 -4.32 -0.64 13.29
N LYS A 275 -5.56 -0.21 13.09
CA LYS A 275 -6.06 0.10 11.75
C LYS A 275 -5.44 1.40 11.25
N LEU A 276 -5.03 1.41 9.99
CA LEU A 276 -4.47 2.55 9.29
C LEU A 276 -5.49 3.11 8.30
N ASP A 277 -5.49 4.42 8.08
CA ASP A 277 -6.29 5.01 7.00
C ASP A 277 -5.68 4.66 5.64
N TYR A 278 -4.34 4.60 5.57
CA TYR A 278 -3.65 4.24 4.35
C TYR A 278 -2.30 3.55 4.62
N ILE A 279 -1.91 2.71 3.65
CA ILE A 279 -0.53 2.24 3.48
C ILE A 279 -0.10 2.63 2.07
N LEU A 280 1.03 3.32 1.94
CA LEU A 280 1.64 3.64 0.65
C LEU A 280 3.00 2.94 0.56
N PHE A 281 3.16 2.07 -0.43
CA PHE A 281 4.41 1.39 -0.69
C PHE A 281 5.25 2.16 -1.70
N ASP A 282 6.29 2.78 -1.22
CA ASP A 282 7.40 3.29 -2.04
C ASP A 282 8.43 2.16 -2.23
N ALA A 283 7.99 1.11 -2.90
CA ALA A 283 8.67 -0.16 -3.03
C ALA A 283 8.19 -0.91 -4.27
N CYS A 284 9.08 -1.69 -4.89
CA CYS A 284 8.81 -2.42 -6.12
C CYS A 284 7.78 -3.55 -5.94
N LEU A 285 7.00 -3.84 -7.00
CA LEU A 285 6.26 -5.08 -7.18
C LEU A 285 5.16 -5.35 -6.13
N MET A 286 4.80 -4.35 -5.33
CA MET A 286 3.77 -4.49 -4.30
C MET A 286 2.34 -4.45 -4.85
N GLY A 287 2.15 -4.19 -6.16
CA GLY A 287 0.84 -4.00 -6.78
C GLY A 287 0.04 -5.28 -7.04
N GLY A 288 0.29 -6.34 -6.28
CA GLY A 288 -0.44 -7.60 -6.36
C GLY A 288 -1.80 -7.57 -5.67
N VAL A 289 -2.78 -8.26 -6.25
CA VAL A 289 -4.08 -8.48 -5.60
C VAL A 289 -3.91 -9.22 -4.28
N GLU A 290 -2.91 -10.09 -4.17
CA GLU A 290 -2.51 -10.80 -2.96
C GLU A 290 -2.14 -9.83 -1.85
N VAL A 291 -1.38 -8.77 -2.18
CA VAL A 291 -0.95 -7.74 -1.22
C VAL A 291 -2.16 -6.96 -0.69
N ALA A 292 -3.03 -6.49 -1.58
CA ALA A 292 -4.23 -5.77 -1.18
C ALA A 292 -5.13 -6.63 -0.28
N TYR A 293 -5.27 -7.93 -0.62
CA TYR A 293 -6.13 -8.85 0.11
C TYR A 293 -5.56 -9.26 1.49
N GLU A 294 -4.23 -9.41 1.61
CA GLU A 294 -3.58 -9.64 2.92
C GLU A 294 -3.74 -8.42 3.85
N LEU A 295 -3.73 -7.21 3.28
CA LEU A 295 -3.87 -5.96 4.03
C LEU A 295 -5.32 -5.54 4.28
N ALA A 296 -6.31 -6.23 3.68
CA ALA A 296 -7.71 -5.99 3.95
C ALA A 296 -8.00 -6.11 5.47
N GLY A 297 -8.67 -5.09 6.02
CA GLY A 297 -8.90 -4.94 7.46
C GLY A 297 -7.73 -4.36 8.27
N LYS A 298 -6.55 -4.14 7.67
CA LYS A 298 -5.41 -3.45 8.28
C LYS A 298 -5.34 -1.98 7.88
N CYS A 299 -5.79 -1.66 6.68
CA CYS A 299 -5.91 -0.28 6.21
C CYS A 299 -7.22 -0.06 5.45
N ASP A 300 -7.60 1.20 5.26
CA ASP A 300 -8.73 1.56 4.41
C ASP A 300 -8.33 1.54 2.94
N VAL A 301 -7.17 2.13 2.61
CA VAL A 301 -6.64 2.12 1.25
C VAL A 301 -5.18 1.71 1.22
N VAL A 302 -4.75 1.08 0.11
CA VAL A 302 -3.35 0.78 -0.17
C VAL A 302 -2.95 1.34 -1.53
N GLY A 303 -1.80 2.05 -1.56
CA GLY A 303 -1.18 2.55 -2.79
C GLY A 303 0.12 1.82 -3.08
N PHE A 304 0.30 1.37 -4.34
CA PHE A 304 1.44 0.54 -4.72
C PHE A 304 1.70 0.50 -6.23
N SER A 305 2.89 0.05 -6.62
CA SER A 305 3.28 -0.19 -8.01
C SER A 305 3.26 -1.68 -8.36
N GLN A 306 2.74 -2.03 -9.55
CA GLN A 306 2.75 -3.39 -10.12
C GLN A 306 4.14 -3.75 -10.63
N ALA A 307 4.83 -2.77 -11.23
CA ALA A 307 6.21 -2.89 -11.69
C ALA A 307 7.19 -2.46 -10.57
N GLU A 308 8.44 -2.36 -10.95
CA GLU A 308 9.46 -1.74 -10.10
C GLU A 308 9.14 -0.26 -9.87
N VAL A 309 9.76 0.34 -8.89
CA VAL A 309 9.70 1.77 -8.58
C VAL A 309 11.09 2.35 -8.84
N LEU A 310 11.18 3.44 -9.60
CA LEU A 310 12.44 4.15 -9.77
C LEU A 310 12.95 4.64 -8.41
N ALA A 311 14.27 4.70 -8.24
CA ALA A 311 14.87 4.87 -6.92
C ALA A 311 14.51 6.18 -6.22
N GLU A 312 14.14 7.22 -6.98
CA GLU A 312 13.66 8.50 -6.47
C GLU A 312 12.27 8.39 -5.80
N GLY A 313 11.50 7.33 -6.09
CA GLY A 313 10.23 7.04 -5.42
C GLY A 313 9.15 8.11 -5.55
N PHE A 314 8.39 8.32 -4.47
CA PHE A 314 7.37 9.36 -4.39
C PHE A 314 7.97 10.76 -4.35
N ASN A 315 7.16 11.77 -4.67
CA ASN A 315 7.54 13.16 -4.45
C ASN A 315 7.46 13.51 -2.95
N TYR A 316 8.55 13.30 -2.23
CA TYR A 316 8.61 13.52 -0.77
C TYR A 316 8.44 14.99 -0.36
N LYS A 317 8.71 15.96 -1.26
CA LYS A 317 8.48 17.39 -0.99
C LYS A 317 6.99 17.74 -0.88
N THR A 318 6.13 17.05 -1.64
CA THR A 318 4.67 17.29 -1.61
C THR A 318 3.92 16.31 -0.72
N LEU A 319 4.50 15.14 -0.41
CA LEU A 319 3.89 14.01 0.28
C LEU A 319 3.17 14.42 1.57
N ALA A 320 3.87 15.09 2.49
CA ALA A 320 3.27 15.48 3.76
C ALA A 320 2.16 16.52 3.60
N SER A 321 2.21 17.39 2.60
CA SER A 321 1.14 18.36 2.32
C SER A 321 -0.16 17.71 1.82
N HIS A 322 -0.05 16.55 1.14
CA HIS A 322 -1.22 15.78 0.70
C HIS A 322 -1.85 14.98 1.84
N LEU A 323 -1.03 14.44 2.73
CA LEU A 323 -1.48 13.53 3.79
C LEU A 323 -1.85 14.23 5.08
N LEU A 324 -1.25 15.37 5.36
CA LEU A 324 -1.38 16.15 6.60
C LEU A 324 -1.90 17.58 6.33
N GLY A 325 -1.64 18.49 7.25
CA GLY A 325 -2.02 19.89 7.16
C GLY A 325 -3.52 20.11 7.46
N ASN A 326 -4.03 21.27 7.09
CA ASN A 326 -5.41 21.67 7.40
C ASN A 326 -6.49 20.93 6.57
N LYS A 327 -6.12 19.92 5.78
CA LYS A 327 -7.08 19.09 5.05
C LYS A 327 -7.88 18.23 6.04
N PRO A 328 -9.20 18.14 5.90
CA PRO A 328 -10.04 17.35 6.81
C PRO A 328 -9.73 15.85 6.73
N LYS A 329 -9.31 15.38 5.55
CA LYS A 329 -8.86 14.00 5.31
C LYS A 329 -7.51 13.98 4.61
N SER A 330 -6.73 12.93 4.87
CA SER A 330 -5.52 12.60 4.08
C SER A 330 -5.94 12.26 2.65
N SER A 331 -5.10 12.63 1.68
CA SER A 331 -5.34 12.34 0.28
C SER A 331 -4.25 11.44 -0.31
N PRO A 332 -4.31 10.12 -0.06
CA PRO A 332 -3.43 9.16 -0.75
C PRO A 332 -3.59 9.22 -2.28
N TYR A 333 -4.77 9.62 -2.76
CA TYR A 333 -5.02 9.87 -4.18
C TYR A 333 -4.04 10.91 -4.75
N ASP A 334 -3.89 12.07 -4.08
CA ASP A 334 -2.99 13.13 -4.57
C ASP A 334 -1.53 12.63 -4.61
N VAL A 335 -1.11 11.79 -3.64
CA VAL A 335 0.24 11.20 -3.64
C VAL A 335 0.45 10.27 -4.83
N CYS A 336 -0.49 9.35 -5.08
CA CYS A 336 -0.41 8.44 -6.23
C CYS A 336 -0.49 9.18 -7.57
N HIS A 337 -1.32 10.22 -7.65
CA HIS A 337 -1.43 11.06 -8.84
C HIS A 337 -0.14 11.86 -9.09
N ASP A 338 0.44 12.50 -8.06
CA ASP A 338 1.72 13.22 -8.19
C ASP A 338 2.85 12.30 -8.63
N TYR A 339 2.93 11.08 -8.05
CA TYR A 339 3.88 10.06 -8.47
C TYR A 339 3.74 9.76 -9.97
N PHE A 340 2.54 9.46 -10.43
CA PHE A 340 2.31 9.16 -11.84
C PHE A 340 2.68 10.34 -12.73
N VAL A 341 2.22 11.55 -12.42
CA VAL A 341 2.49 12.77 -13.20
C VAL A 341 3.98 13.08 -13.25
N GLN A 342 4.70 12.88 -12.12
CA GLN A 342 6.15 13.09 -12.06
C GLN A 342 6.88 12.25 -13.11
N TYR A 343 6.54 10.97 -13.22
CA TYR A 343 7.22 10.06 -14.17
C TYR A 343 6.66 10.13 -15.57
N ASP A 344 5.36 10.35 -15.77
CA ASP A 344 4.78 10.47 -17.11
C ASP A 344 5.28 11.70 -17.86
N ASN A 345 5.74 12.72 -17.13
CA ASN A 345 6.38 13.93 -17.71
C ASN A 345 7.88 13.75 -17.98
N GLN A 346 8.47 12.60 -17.70
CA GLN A 346 9.85 12.30 -18.02
C GLN A 346 10.01 11.80 -19.47
N PHE A 347 11.23 11.51 -19.87
CA PHE A 347 11.59 11.03 -21.19
C PHE A 347 12.44 9.76 -21.11
N GLY A 348 12.39 8.96 -22.19
CA GLY A 348 13.21 7.73 -22.31
C GLY A 348 12.88 6.75 -21.18
N GLU A 349 13.92 6.15 -20.61
CA GLU A 349 13.84 5.15 -19.54
C GLU A 349 13.29 5.72 -18.22
N TYR A 350 13.39 7.04 -18.02
CA TYR A 350 12.83 7.70 -16.83
C TYR A 350 11.31 7.89 -16.90
N ARG A 351 10.69 7.78 -18.09
CA ARG A 351 9.23 7.74 -18.23
C ARG A 351 8.71 6.33 -17.95
N SER A 352 8.78 5.92 -16.69
CA SER A 352 8.52 4.55 -16.26
C SER A 352 7.81 4.55 -14.92
N ALA A 353 6.51 4.27 -14.93
CA ALA A 353 5.70 4.16 -13.72
C ALA A 353 4.49 3.26 -13.94
N THR A 354 4.14 2.54 -12.89
CA THR A 354 2.80 1.98 -12.62
C THR A 354 2.41 2.36 -11.21
N ILE A 355 1.15 2.64 -10.97
CA ILE A 355 0.62 2.95 -9.63
C ILE A 355 -0.86 2.62 -9.58
N SER A 356 -1.30 2.07 -8.47
CA SER A 356 -2.72 1.94 -8.15
C SER A 356 -2.98 2.31 -6.70
N LEU A 357 -4.15 2.88 -6.43
CA LEU A 357 -4.70 3.10 -5.10
C LEU A 357 -5.98 2.29 -4.98
N ILE A 358 -6.02 1.39 -4.03
CA ILE A 358 -7.08 0.41 -3.85
C ILE A 358 -7.83 0.68 -2.55
N ASP A 359 -9.15 0.67 -2.60
CA ASP A 359 -10.02 0.64 -1.41
C ASP A 359 -10.10 -0.81 -0.89
N CYS A 360 -9.39 -1.09 0.19
CA CYS A 360 -9.34 -2.42 0.80
C CYS A 360 -10.67 -2.88 1.41
N ASN A 361 -11.64 -1.97 1.58
CA ASN A 361 -12.97 -2.29 2.10
C ASN A 361 -13.93 -2.72 0.99
N ARG A 362 -13.52 -2.68 -0.30
CA ARG A 362 -14.34 -2.97 -1.48
C ARG A 362 -13.81 -4.11 -2.35
N LEU A 363 -13.08 -5.05 -1.75
CA LEU A 363 -12.51 -6.19 -2.49
C LEU A 363 -13.47 -7.38 -2.63
N GLU A 364 -14.64 -7.34 -1.99
CA GLU A 364 -15.56 -8.47 -1.93
C GLU A 364 -16.12 -8.84 -3.32
N THR A 365 -16.61 -7.86 -4.08
CA THR A 365 -17.14 -8.09 -5.44
C THR A 365 -16.06 -8.67 -6.35
N LEU A 366 -14.85 -8.10 -6.34
CA LEU A 366 -13.72 -8.63 -7.11
C LEU A 366 -13.40 -10.07 -6.72
N THR A 367 -13.45 -10.40 -5.42
CA THR A 367 -13.16 -11.73 -4.91
C THR A 367 -14.17 -12.75 -5.44
N GLU A 368 -15.47 -12.46 -5.40
CA GLU A 368 -16.51 -13.38 -5.88
C GLU A 368 -16.47 -13.56 -7.41
N VAL A 369 -16.23 -12.49 -8.17
CA VAL A 369 -16.02 -12.57 -9.62
C VAL A 369 -14.81 -13.44 -9.95
N CYS A 370 -13.65 -13.16 -9.35
CA CYS A 370 -12.44 -13.94 -9.59
C CYS A 370 -12.59 -15.41 -9.15
N LYS A 371 -13.30 -15.69 -8.06
CA LYS A 371 -13.61 -17.05 -7.62
C LYS A 371 -14.43 -17.83 -8.66
N GLY A 372 -15.41 -17.18 -9.29
CA GLY A 372 -16.18 -17.75 -10.40
C GLY A 372 -15.27 -18.06 -11.60
N LEU A 373 -14.49 -17.08 -12.04
CA LEU A 373 -13.56 -17.21 -13.16
C LEU A 373 -12.48 -18.27 -12.90
N PHE A 374 -11.91 -18.35 -11.71
CA PHE A 374 -10.91 -19.37 -11.39
C PHE A 374 -11.52 -20.76 -11.24
N ALA A 375 -12.78 -20.88 -10.84
CA ALA A 375 -13.47 -22.17 -10.86
C ALA A 375 -13.54 -22.74 -12.29
N GLU A 376 -13.67 -21.90 -13.30
CA GLU A 376 -13.72 -22.25 -14.70
C GLU A 376 -12.34 -22.37 -15.33
N TYR A 377 -11.49 -21.37 -15.17
CA TYR A 377 -10.24 -21.21 -15.94
C TYR A 377 -8.97 -21.70 -15.22
N SER A 378 -8.99 -22.09 -13.93
CA SER A 378 -7.76 -22.43 -13.19
C SER A 378 -6.92 -23.53 -13.82
N ALA A 379 -7.56 -24.52 -14.44
CA ALA A 379 -6.83 -25.60 -15.15
C ALA A 379 -6.10 -25.05 -16.39
N THR A 380 -6.77 -24.22 -17.18
CA THR A 380 -6.18 -23.55 -18.36
C THR A 380 -5.04 -22.62 -17.93
N ILE A 381 -5.24 -21.82 -16.86
CA ILE A 381 -4.24 -20.92 -16.32
C ILE A 381 -2.99 -21.69 -15.85
N ALA A 382 -3.16 -22.86 -15.21
CA ALA A 382 -2.05 -23.66 -14.72
C ALA A 382 -1.22 -24.32 -15.85
N ASP A 383 -1.82 -24.55 -17.02
CA ASP A 383 -1.18 -25.21 -18.17
C ASP A 383 -0.72 -24.23 -19.26
N MET A 384 -1.15 -22.94 -19.19
CA MET A 384 -0.79 -21.96 -20.22
C MET A 384 0.66 -21.45 -20.04
N SER A 385 1.28 -21.06 -21.16
CA SER A 385 2.52 -20.31 -21.12
C SER A 385 2.28 -18.86 -20.76
N ASP A 386 3.31 -18.14 -20.36
CA ASP A 386 3.25 -16.69 -20.11
C ASP A 386 3.39 -15.84 -21.39
N GLU A 387 3.52 -16.48 -22.55
CA GLU A 387 3.61 -15.77 -23.84
C GLU A 387 2.33 -14.98 -24.11
N GLY A 388 2.49 -13.67 -24.31
CA GLY A 388 1.37 -12.73 -24.54
C GLY A 388 0.68 -12.26 -23.26
N VAL A 389 1.01 -12.80 -22.09
CA VAL A 389 0.51 -12.29 -20.81
C VAL A 389 1.32 -11.06 -20.39
N GLN A 390 0.63 -9.96 -20.08
CA GLN A 390 1.29 -8.73 -19.60
C GLN A 390 2.02 -9.00 -18.30
N GLN A 391 3.33 -8.82 -18.30
CA GLN A 391 4.19 -8.93 -17.12
C GLN A 391 4.68 -7.54 -16.66
N PHE A 392 5.19 -7.43 -15.41
CA PHE A 392 5.60 -6.18 -14.78
C PHE A 392 7.01 -6.19 -14.19
N TYR A 393 7.88 -7.07 -14.65
CA TYR A 393 9.23 -7.16 -14.12
C TYR A 393 10.31 -7.13 -15.22
N THR A 394 11.38 -6.36 -14.99
CA THR A 394 12.46 -6.18 -15.98
C THR A 394 13.47 -7.34 -16.02
N GLY A 395 13.49 -8.19 -15.00
CA GLY A 395 14.40 -9.35 -14.94
C GLY A 395 13.96 -10.51 -15.82
N SER A 396 14.78 -11.56 -15.87
CA SER A 396 14.57 -12.73 -16.75
C SER A 396 13.51 -13.71 -16.24
N HIS A 397 13.14 -13.64 -14.98
CA HIS A 397 12.12 -14.49 -14.37
C HIS A 397 10.90 -13.64 -14.02
N HIS A 398 9.73 -14.00 -14.58
CA HIS A 398 8.50 -13.25 -14.38
C HIS A 398 7.59 -13.97 -13.39
N TRP A 399 7.13 -13.27 -12.36
CA TRP A 399 6.17 -13.77 -11.35
C TRP A 399 5.01 -12.81 -11.13
N PHE A 400 5.03 -11.65 -11.79
CA PHE A 400 4.07 -10.57 -11.61
C PHE A 400 3.38 -10.27 -12.93
N TYR A 401 2.18 -10.79 -13.13
CA TYR A 401 1.41 -10.65 -14.38
C TYR A 401 0.13 -9.87 -14.12
N ASP A 402 -0.35 -9.13 -15.11
CA ASP A 402 -1.62 -8.42 -15.01
C ASP A 402 -2.78 -9.41 -14.83
N LEU A 403 -3.58 -9.22 -13.77
CA LEU A 403 -4.69 -10.10 -13.40
C LEU A 403 -5.68 -10.29 -14.57
N LYS A 404 -6.08 -9.21 -15.25
CA LYS A 404 -7.00 -9.28 -16.38
C LYS A 404 -6.34 -9.94 -17.59
N SER A 405 -5.05 -9.65 -17.85
CA SER A 405 -4.32 -10.26 -18.96
C SER A 405 -4.21 -11.78 -18.79
N ILE A 406 -4.01 -12.32 -17.58
CA ILE A 406 -4.04 -13.75 -17.32
C ILE A 406 -5.38 -14.34 -17.76
N LEU A 407 -6.50 -13.77 -17.35
CA LEU A 407 -7.84 -14.26 -17.65
C LEU A 407 -8.20 -14.16 -19.14
N LEU A 408 -7.80 -13.06 -19.80
CA LEU A 408 -7.97 -12.91 -21.26
C LEU A 408 -7.23 -14.02 -22.02
N ASN A 409 -5.99 -14.32 -21.65
CA ASN A 409 -5.20 -15.39 -22.27
C ASN A 409 -5.73 -16.79 -21.92
N ALA A 410 -6.45 -16.95 -20.81
CA ALA A 410 -7.12 -18.18 -20.45
C ALA A 410 -8.44 -18.40 -21.23
N GLY A 411 -8.91 -17.40 -21.98
CA GLY A 411 -10.10 -17.49 -22.83
C GLY A 411 -11.35 -16.87 -22.24
N MET A 412 -11.22 -15.96 -21.26
CA MET A 412 -12.34 -15.20 -20.68
C MET A 412 -13.18 -14.53 -21.78
N THR A 413 -14.49 -14.65 -21.69
CA THR A 413 -15.45 -14.06 -22.64
C THR A 413 -15.58 -12.55 -22.48
N ALA A 414 -16.18 -11.88 -23.45
CA ALA A 414 -16.41 -10.43 -23.38
C ALA A 414 -17.42 -10.04 -22.27
N GLU A 415 -18.38 -10.90 -21.98
CA GLU A 415 -19.35 -10.71 -20.90
C GLU A 415 -18.67 -10.80 -19.53
N GLU A 416 -17.82 -11.80 -19.34
CA GLU A 416 -17.02 -11.98 -18.11
C GLU A 416 -15.97 -10.87 -17.94
N GLU A 417 -15.37 -10.42 -19.04
CA GLU A 417 -14.47 -9.24 -19.03
C GLU A 417 -15.19 -8.00 -18.51
N ALA A 418 -16.43 -7.75 -18.98
CA ALA A 418 -17.21 -6.61 -18.52
C ALA A 418 -17.58 -6.73 -17.03
N GLU A 419 -17.84 -7.93 -16.52
CA GLU A 419 -18.11 -8.18 -15.10
C GLU A 419 -16.84 -7.96 -14.26
N LEU A 420 -15.70 -8.45 -14.72
CA LEU A 420 -14.41 -8.21 -14.07
C LEU A 420 -14.06 -6.71 -14.02
N ASP A 421 -14.24 -5.99 -15.15
CA ASP A 421 -13.97 -4.56 -15.21
C ASP A 421 -14.87 -3.76 -14.26
N ALA A 422 -16.13 -4.14 -14.11
CA ALA A 422 -17.05 -3.54 -13.15
C ALA A 422 -16.58 -3.78 -11.70
N ALA A 423 -16.19 -5.01 -11.37
CA ALA A 423 -15.67 -5.36 -10.05
C ALA A 423 -14.34 -4.63 -9.72
N LEU A 424 -13.45 -4.51 -10.70
CA LEU A 424 -12.22 -3.72 -10.57
C LEU A 424 -12.52 -2.25 -10.31
N ALA A 425 -13.50 -1.67 -11.02
CA ALA A 425 -13.89 -0.28 -10.85
C ALA A 425 -14.48 0.03 -9.46
N GLU A 426 -15.04 -0.94 -8.75
CA GLU A 426 -15.55 -0.75 -7.40
C GLU A 426 -14.44 -0.55 -6.36
N CYS A 427 -13.31 -1.25 -6.52
CA CYS A 427 -12.21 -1.21 -5.53
C CYS A 427 -11.05 -0.30 -5.94
N ILE A 428 -10.87 0.03 -7.22
CA ILE A 428 -9.77 0.88 -7.68
C ILE A 428 -10.16 2.35 -7.57
N VAL A 429 -9.55 3.06 -6.63
CA VAL A 429 -9.73 4.52 -6.44
C VAL A 429 -8.97 5.31 -7.49
N TYR A 430 -7.76 4.86 -7.85
CA TYR A 430 -6.90 5.46 -8.86
C TYR A 430 -6.00 4.41 -9.49
N LYS A 431 -5.70 4.55 -10.77
CA LYS A 431 -4.61 3.82 -11.42
C LYS A 431 -4.00 4.64 -12.55
N GLY A 432 -2.70 4.47 -12.78
CA GLY A 432 -1.96 5.09 -13.87
C GLY A 432 -0.75 4.26 -14.25
N ASN A 433 -0.45 4.22 -15.54
CA ASN A 433 0.74 3.58 -16.08
C ASN A 433 1.31 4.38 -17.27
N THR A 434 2.62 4.35 -17.41
CA THR A 434 3.31 4.81 -18.63
C THR A 434 3.18 3.76 -19.73
N PRO A 435 3.35 4.12 -21.02
CA PRO A 435 3.20 3.17 -22.13
C PRO A 435 4.20 2.01 -22.11
N SER A 436 5.36 2.21 -21.46
CA SER A 436 6.40 1.20 -21.30
C SER A 436 7.13 1.41 -19.99
N PHE A 437 7.85 0.40 -19.55
CA PHE A 437 8.69 0.47 -18.34
C PHE A 437 10.16 0.24 -18.73
N LEU A 438 11.05 1.18 -18.35
CA LEU A 438 12.51 1.21 -18.66
C LEU A 438 12.86 0.89 -20.12
N ASN A 439 11.94 1.09 -21.05
CA ASN A 439 12.02 0.64 -22.44
C ASN A 439 12.31 -0.88 -22.59
N THR A 440 12.13 -1.66 -21.55
CA THR A 440 12.35 -3.12 -21.53
C THR A 440 11.09 -3.89 -21.93
N PHE A 441 9.92 -3.40 -21.55
CA PHE A 441 8.63 -3.95 -21.96
C PHE A 441 7.57 -2.86 -22.13
N ALA A 442 6.64 -3.09 -23.05
CA ALA A 442 5.46 -2.24 -23.21
C ALA A 442 4.37 -2.68 -22.24
N ILE A 443 3.52 -1.73 -21.81
CA ILE A 443 2.36 -2.00 -20.99
C ILE A 443 1.11 -1.85 -21.84
N HIS A 444 0.56 -2.97 -22.30
CA HIS A 444 -0.62 -3.04 -23.16
C HIS A 444 -1.90 -3.24 -22.37
N THR A 445 -1.81 -3.97 -21.25
CA THR A 445 -2.92 -4.22 -20.34
C THR A 445 -2.53 -3.77 -18.94
N PHE A 446 -3.37 -2.96 -18.33
CA PHE A 446 -3.17 -2.47 -16.96
C PHE A 446 -4.50 -2.50 -16.20
N SER A 447 -4.78 -3.65 -15.58
CA SER A 447 -6.00 -3.82 -14.76
C SER A 447 -5.96 -3.02 -13.46
N GLY A 448 -4.77 -2.72 -12.96
CA GLY A 448 -4.54 -2.08 -11.67
C GLY A 448 -4.09 -3.08 -10.59
N PHE A 449 -3.99 -4.37 -10.94
CA PHE A 449 -3.40 -5.41 -10.12
C PHE A 449 -2.47 -6.30 -10.92
N SER A 450 -1.34 -6.68 -10.32
CA SER A 450 -0.63 -7.89 -10.72
C SER A 450 -1.16 -9.09 -9.93
N MET A 451 -0.86 -10.28 -10.42
CA MET A 451 -1.18 -11.56 -9.78
C MET A 451 -0.16 -12.63 -10.17
N TYR A 452 -0.08 -13.67 -9.36
CA TYR A 452 0.65 -14.89 -9.66
C TYR A 452 0.05 -15.63 -10.85
N LEU A 453 0.92 -16.14 -11.73
CA LEU A 453 0.55 -17.06 -12.80
C LEU A 453 1.03 -18.48 -12.42
N PRO A 454 0.14 -19.38 -11.96
CA PRO A 454 0.48 -20.78 -11.72
C PRO A 454 1.02 -21.46 -13.00
N GLY A 455 1.86 -22.47 -12.83
CA GLY A 455 2.49 -23.18 -13.97
C GLY A 455 3.80 -22.54 -14.43
N ASN A 456 3.97 -21.22 -14.30
CA ASN A 456 5.23 -20.52 -14.58
C ASN A 456 6.12 -20.40 -13.32
N GLY A 457 5.57 -20.74 -12.16
CA GLY A 457 6.31 -20.85 -10.89
C GLY A 457 6.87 -22.24 -10.64
N ASN A 458 7.58 -22.39 -9.54
CA ASN A 458 7.92 -23.70 -9.06
C ASN A 458 6.85 -24.25 -8.12
N LYS A 459 6.84 -25.57 -7.88
CA LYS A 459 5.86 -26.24 -7.01
C LYS A 459 5.91 -25.75 -5.56
N GLU A 460 7.04 -25.23 -5.12
CA GLU A 460 7.19 -24.70 -3.77
C GLU A 460 6.51 -23.32 -3.65
N LEU A 461 6.56 -22.52 -4.71
CA LEU A 461 5.81 -21.27 -4.75
C LEU A 461 4.29 -21.52 -4.77
N ASP A 462 3.80 -22.55 -5.49
CA ASP A 462 2.39 -22.96 -5.43
C ASP A 462 1.95 -23.35 -4.01
N LYS A 463 2.79 -24.11 -3.28
CA LYS A 463 2.50 -24.46 -1.87
C LYS A 463 2.38 -23.23 -0.99
N TYR A 464 3.32 -22.28 -1.13
CA TYR A 464 3.26 -21.02 -0.42
C TYR A 464 2.01 -20.22 -0.79
N TYR A 465 1.70 -20.09 -2.09
CA TYR A 465 0.57 -19.33 -2.60
C TYR A 465 -0.77 -19.80 -2.03
N ARG A 466 -0.93 -21.14 -1.82
CA ARG A 466 -2.11 -21.70 -1.14
C ARG A 466 -2.32 -21.16 0.27
N THR A 467 -1.28 -20.65 0.93
CA THR A 467 -1.39 -20.09 2.29
C THR A 467 -1.92 -18.67 2.30
N LEU A 468 -1.82 -17.94 1.19
CA LEU A 468 -2.30 -16.56 1.07
C LEU A 468 -3.83 -16.48 1.16
N LYS A 469 -4.34 -15.42 1.80
CA LYS A 469 -5.77 -15.20 1.95
C LYS A 469 -6.50 -15.11 0.62
N TRP A 470 -5.88 -14.47 -0.39
CA TRP A 470 -6.42 -14.38 -1.74
C TRP A 470 -6.71 -15.77 -2.33
N ASN A 471 -5.73 -16.65 -2.30
CA ASN A 471 -5.94 -18.02 -2.81
C ASN A 471 -6.97 -18.81 -2.01
N LYS A 472 -6.97 -18.66 -0.67
CA LYS A 472 -7.98 -19.30 0.20
C LYS A 472 -9.41 -18.84 -0.14
N ALA A 473 -9.59 -17.60 -0.59
CA ALA A 473 -10.89 -17.05 -0.98
C ALA A 473 -11.29 -17.43 -2.40
N THR A 474 -10.35 -17.48 -3.33
CA THR A 474 -10.65 -17.60 -4.76
C THR A 474 -10.34 -18.97 -5.38
N GLY A 475 -9.37 -19.72 -4.82
CA GLY A 475 -9.03 -21.07 -5.25
C GLY A 475 -8.31 -21.16 -6.59
N LEU A 476 -7.46 -20.18 -6.93
CA LEU A 476 -6.65 -20.16 -8.16
C LEU A 476 -5.71 -21.38 -8.21
N VAL A 477 -4.93 -21.59 -7.16
CA VAL A 477 -4.01 -22.73 -7.02
C VAL A 477 -4.67 -23.80 -6.14
N LYS A 478 -4.87 -24.98 -6.70
CA LYS A 478 -5.54 -26.14 -6.06
C LYS A 478 -4.60 -27.03 -5.28
#